data_40e64ffd18e99169070e84f28204d8ee
#
_entry.id   40e64ffd18e99169070e84f28204d8ee
#
_cell.length_a   1.000
_cell.length_b   1.000
_cell.length_c   1.000
_cell.angle_alpha   90.00
_cell.angle_beta   90.00
_cell.angle_gamma   90.00
#
_symmetry.space_group_name_H-M   'P 1'
#
loop_
_entity.id
_entity.type
_entity.pdbx_description
1 polymer ?
#
loop_
_entity_poly.entity_id
_entity_poly.type
_entity_poly.pdbx_seq_one_letter_code
_entity_poly.pdbx_strand_id
1 'polypeptide(L)'
;MSDTNKPSEEESLIDFPCDFPVKVMGVAIPEFHSCIEVIAKKHDPEFISDDTKHKISKTGKYVSLTLNIHAKDKAQLDAIYQDLTDHELVLWAL
;
A
#
# COMPACT_ATOMS: atom_id res chain seq x y z
N MET A 1 3.17 29.06 -15.47
CA MET A 1 3.15 28.82 -15.19
C MET A 1 3.00 27.94 -14.36
N SER A 2 2.96 27.85 -13.83
CA SER A 2 2.68 27.19 -13.00
C SER A 2 2.37 25.88 -13.05
N ASP A 3 1.98 25.45 -13.93
CA ASP A 3 1.64 24.18 -14.04
C ASP A 3 2.67 23.23 -13.83
N THR A 4 3.82 23.54 -13.92
CA THR A 4 4.88 22.64 -13.72
C THR A 4 4.92 22.14 -12.33
N ASN A 5 4.15 22.70 -11.45
CA ASN A 5 4.20 22.30 -10.08
C ASN A 5 3.25 21.21 -9.74
N LYS A 6 2.66 20.57 -10.70
CA LYS A 6 1.62 19.61 -10.41
C LYS A 6 2.01 18.52 -9.47
N PRO A 7 3.16 17.84 -9.58
CA PRO A 7 3.48 16.78 -8.63
C PRO A 7 3.55 17.30 -7.20
N SER A 8 4.16 18.47 -7.02
CA SER A 8 4.25 19.03 -5.69
C SER A 8 2.89 19.41 -5.15
N GLU A 9 2.05 19.93 -6.02
CA GLU A 9 0.71 20.29 -5.60
C GLU A 9 -0.08 19.09 -5.18
N GLU A 10 0.08 17.98 -5.89
CA GLU A 10 -0.60 16.78 -5.52
C GLU A 10 -0.16 16.29 -4.16
N GLU A 11 1.13 16.36 -3.89
CA GLU A 11 1.62 15.98 -2.58
C GLU A 11 1.02 16.85 -1.49
N SER A 12 0.86 18.11 -1.76
CA SER A 12 0.35 19.02 -0.75
C SER A 12 -1.15 18.84 -0.52
N LEU A 13 -1.83 18.09 -1.40
CA LEU A 13 -3.24 17.81 -1.17
C LEU A 13 -3.45 16.69 -0.16
N ILE A 14 -2.40 15.97 0.20
CA ILE A 14 -2.51 14.94 1.20
C ILE A 14 -2.18 15.54 2.55
N ASP A 15 -3.15 15.53 3.45
CA ASP A 15 -2.96 16.06 4.78
C ASP A 15 -2.52 14.94 5.70
N PHE A 16 -1.30 15.00 6.19
CA PHE A 16 -0.81 14.05 7.16
C PHE A 16 -0.99 14.59 8.57
N PRO A 17 -1.27 13.73 9.52
CA PRO A 17 -1.49 12.28 9.37
C PRO A 17 -2.88 11.99 8.83
N CYS A 18 -3.01 10.84 8.17
CA CYS A 18 -4.30 10.45 7.62
C CYS A 18 -4.34 8.95 7.42
N ASP A 19 -5.55 8.43 7.21
CA ASP A 19 -5.70 7.03 6.80
C ASP A 19 -5.54 7.00 5.29
N PHE A 20 -4.67 6.15 4.82
CA PHE A 20 -4.34 6.10 3.39
C PHE A 20 -4.49 4.67 2.88
N PRO A 21 -5.35 4.43 1.89
CA PRO A 21 -5.51 3.08 1.35
C PRO A 21 -4.39 2.76 0.37
N VAL A 22 -3.66 1.70 0.65
CA VAL A 22 -2.61 1.21 -0.23
C VAL A 22 -3.11 -0.08 -0.86
N LYS A 23 -3.22 -0.09 -2.17
CA LYS A 23 -3.71 -1.28 -2.88
C LYS A 23 -2.52 -2.01 -3.48
N VAL A 24 -2.46 -3.32 -3.22
CA VAL A 24 -1.36 -4.15 -3.70
C VAL A 24 -1.95 -5.41 -4.31
N MET A 25 -1.44 -5.80 -5.47
CA MET A 25 -1.89 -7.03 -6.13
C MET A 25 -0.71 -7.98 -6.27
N GLY A 26 -0.97 -9.24 -6.02
CA GLY A 26 0.07 -10.26 -6.14
C GLY A 26 -0.52 -11.64 -6.32
N VAL A 27 0.32 -12.64 -6.14
CA VAL A 27 -0.04 -14.04 -6.33
C VAL A 27 -0.95 -14.49 -5.19
N ALA A 28 -2.02 -15.20 -5.54
CA ALA A 28 -3.04 -15.60 -4.54
C ALA A 28 -2.62 -16.84 -3.77
N ILE A 29 -1.58 -16.71 -2.97
CA ILE A 29 -1.12 -17.77 -2.08
C ILE A 29 -1.08 -17.21 -0.66
N PRO A 30 -1.20 -18.07 0.37
CA PRO A 30 -1.26 -17.58 1.75
C PRO A 30 -0.05 -16.76 2.15
N GLU A 31 1.13 -17.10 1.65
CA GLU A 31 2.35 -16.38 1.96
C GLU A 31 2.28 -14.93 1.54
N PHE A 32 1.57 -14.63 0.44
CA PHE A 32 1.46 -13.26 -0.03
C PHE A 32 0.82 -12.38 1.03
N HIS A 33 -0.33 -12.82 1.54
CA HIS A 33 -1.05 -12.04 2.56
C HIS A 33 -0.18 -11.82 3.79
N SER A 34 0.48 -12.87 4.26
CA SER A 34 1.33 -12.78 5.45
C SER A 34 2.48 -11.82 5.24
N CYS A 35 3.14 -11.90 4.10
CA CYS A 35 4.27 -11.02 3.81
C CYS A 35 3.86 -9.56 3.73
N ILE A 36 2.70 -9.31 3.12
CA ILE A 36 2.22 -7.94 2.97
C ILE A 36 1.87 -7.35 4.33
N GLU A 37 1.28 -8.15 5.22
CA GLU A 37 0.96 -7.67 6.56
C GLU A 37 2.22 -7.37 7.37
N VAL A 38 3.26 -8.16 7.20
CA VAL A 38 4.53 -7.88 7.86
C VAL A 38 5.08 -6.53 7.41
N ILE A 39 5.02 -6.26 6.10
CA ILE A 39 5.49 -4.99 5.59
C ILE A 39 4.65 -3.84 6.17
N ALA A 40 3.32 -4.00 6.18
CA ALA A 40 2.46 -2.95 6.70
C ALA A 40 2.77 -2.65 8.17
N LYS A 41 2.91 -3.68 8.98
CA LYS A 41 3.18 -3.49 10.41
C LYS A 41 4.57 -2.92 10.67
N LYS A 42 5.52 -3.23 9.83
CA LYS A 42 6.86 -2.70 9.96
C LYS A 42 6.87 -1.19 9.88
N HIS A 43 6.06 -0.64 9.00
CA HIS A 43 6.03 0.80 8.75
C HIS A 43 4.90 1.51 9.48
N ASP A 44 3.87 0.78 9.89
CA ASP A 44 2.72 1.33 10.58
C ASP A 44 2.41 0.48 11.81
N PRO A 45 2.94 0.85 12.98
CA PRO A 45 2.71 0.06 14.19
C PRO A 45 1.24 -0.05 14.58
N GLU A 46 0.40 0.84 14.08
CA GLU A 46 -1.02 0.83 14.39
C GLU A 46 -1.83 0.07 13.35
N PHE A 47 -1.17 -0.57 12.39
CA PHE A 47 -1.86 -1.31 11.35
C PHE A 47 -2.70 -2.44 11.95
N ILE A 48 -3.94 -2.55 11.48
CA ILE A 48 -4.88 -3.57 11.94
C ILE A 48 -5.21 -4.48 10.77
N SER A 49 -4.83 -5.75 10.89
CA SER A 49 -5.06 -6.74 9.83
C SER A 49 -6.52 -6.84 9.44
N ASP A 50 -7.42 -6.75 10.41
CA ASP A 50 -8.84 -6.93 10.14
C ASP A 50 -9.39 -5.85 9.23
N ASP A 51 -8.70 -4.73 9.11
CA ASP A 51 -9.15 -3.65 8.22
C ASP A 51 -8.70 -3.88 6.78
N THR A 52 -7.94 -4.93 6.52
CA THR A 52 -7.48 -5.22 5.17
C THR A 52 -8.61 -5.83 4.35
N LYS A 53 -8.87 -5.25 3.20
CA LYS A 53 -9.86 -5.82 2.27
C LYS A 53 -9.13 -6.61 1.21
N HIS A 54 -9.74 -7.69 0.76
CA HIS A 54 -9.10 -8.50 -0.27
C HIS A 54 -10.12 -8.89 -1.32
N LYS A 55 -9.63 -9.10 -2.53
CA LYS A 55 -10.47 -9.50 -3.63
C LYS A 55 -9.67 -10.43 -4.53
N ILE A 56 -10.20 -11.63 -4.75
CA ILE A 56 -9.55 -12.64 -5.59
C ILE A 56 -9.97 -12.43 -7.03
N SER A 57 -9.03 -12.59 -7.96
CA SER A 57 -9.32 -12.47 -9.38
C SER A 57 -10.25 -13.60 -9.83
N LYS A 58 -10.85 -13.43 -11.01
CA LYS A 58 -11.78 -14.43 -11.54
C LYS A 58 -11.14 -15.78 -11.68
N THR A 59 -9.88 -15.84 -12.06
CA THR A 59 -9.19 -17.10 -12.25
C THR A 59 -8.66 -17.69 -10.97
N GLY A 60 -8.67 -16.92 -9.88
CA GLY A 60 -8.11 -17.37 -8.61
C GLY A 60 -6.60 -17.28 -8.54
N LYS A 61 -5.96 -16.73 -9.56
CA LYS A 61 -4.49 -16.68 -9.62
C LYS A 61 -3.91 -15.49 -8.86
N TYR A 62 -4.68 -14.42 -8.74
CA TYR A 62 -4.19 -13.18 -8.16
C TYR A 62 -5.14 -12.67 -7.10
N VAL A 63 -4.60 -11.89 -6.19
CA VAL A 63 -5.42 -11.29 -5.15
C VAL A 63 -4.98 -9.85 -4.99
N SER A 64 -5.93 -8.95 -4.77
CA SER A 64 -5.60 -7.57 -4.43
C SER A 64 -5.96 -7.34 -2.97
N LEU A 65 -5.06 -6.69 -2.26
CA LEU A 65 -5.25 -6.31 -0.87
C LEU A 65 -5.29 -4.80 -0.79
N THR A 66 -6.23 -4.28 0.00
CA THR A 66 -6.27 -2.85 0.28
C THR A 66 -5.95 -2.68 1.75
N LEU A 67 -4.79 -2.07 2.01
CA LEU A 67 -4.29 -1.88 3.36
C LEU A 67 -4.69 -0.51 3.85
N ASN A 68 -5.23 -0.44 5.06
CA ASN A 68 -5.52 0.86 5.65
C ASN A 68 -4.31 1.28 6.46
N ILE A 69 -3.52 2.18 5.91
CA ILE A 69 -2.28 2.63 6.54
C ILE A 69 -2.53 3.94 7.27
N HIS A 70 -2.09 3.99 8.53
CA HIS A 70 -2.12 5.23 9.29
C HIS A 70 -0.88 6.02 8.89
N ALA A 71 -1.03 6.84 7.86
CA ALA A 71 0.10 7.52 7.25
C ALA A 71 0.47 8.76 8.05
N LYS A 72 1.70 8.82 8.52
CA LYS A 72 2.20 9.97 9.26
C LYS A 72 2.79 11.02 8.34
N ASP A 73 3.44 10.57 7.28
CA ASP A 73 4.10 11.47 6.36
C ASP A 73 4.37 10.75 5.05
N LYS A 74 4.86 11.50 4.08
CA LYS A 74 5.13 10.95 2.75
C LYS A 74 6.26 9.94 2.78
N ALA A 75 7.27 10.16 3.62
CA ALA A 75 8.41 9.24 3.67
C ALA A 75 7.98 7.83 4.09
N GLN A 76 7.04 7.74 5.02
CA GLN A 76 6.52 6.46 5.45
C GLN A 76 5.82 5.74 4.29
N LEU A 77 4.99 6.45 3.54
CA LEU A 77 4.31 5.86 2.39
C LEU A 77 5.29 5.42 1.33
N ASP A 78 6.29 6.25 1.04
CA ASP A 78 7.30 5.90 0.05
C ASP A 78 8.04 4.62 0.45
N ALA A 79 8.35 4.47 1.74
CA ALA A 79 9.03 3.28 2.23
C ALA A 79 8.16 2.04 2.09
N ILE A 80 6.86 2.18 2.35
CA ILE A 80 5.94 1.07 2.19
C ILE A 80 5.88 0.65 0.72
N TYR A 81 5.72 1.61 -0.20
CA TYR A 81 5.65 1.29 -1.62
C TYR A 81 6.95 0.66 -2.10
N GLN A 82 8.08 1.12 -1.59
CA GLN A 82 9.37 0.56 -1.98
C GLN A 82 9.46 -0.91 -1.54
N ASP A 83 9.11 -1.21 -0.31
CA ASP A 83 9.14 -2.59 0.18
C ASP A 83 8.17 -3.47 -0.60
N LEU A 84 7.00 -2.93 -0.93
CA LEU A 84 6.02 -3.71 -1.68
C LEU A 84 6.53 -4.02 -3.08
N THR A 85 7.05 -3.01 -3.78
CA THR A 85 7.50 -3.24 -5.15
C THR A 85 8.75 -4.11 -5.22
N ASP A 86 9.53 -4.14 -4.15
CA ASP A 86 10.72 -4.99 -4.10
C ASP A 86 10.40 -6.44 -3.80
N HIS A 87 9.18 -6.73 -3.37
CA HIS A 87 8.82 -8.09 -2.98
C HIS A 87 8.46 -8.91 -4.21
N GLU A 88 9.03 -10.11 -4.31
CA GLU A 88 8.89 -10.91 -5.52
C GLU A 88 7.46 -11.38 -5.77
N LEU A 89 6.63 -11.48 -4.74
CA LEU A 89 5.24 -11.92 -4.90
C LEU A 89 4.32 -10.78 -5.31
N VAL A 90 4.78 -9.54 -5.30
CA VAL A 90 3.97 -8.39 -5.64
C VAL A 90 4.06 -8.10 -7.13
N LEU A 91 2.90 -7.99 -7.78
CA LEU A 91 2.84 -7.60 -9.18
C LEU A 91 2.86 -6.09 -9.33
N TRP A 92 2.07 -5.40 -8.50
CA TRP A 92 2.07 -3.95 -8.50
C TRP A 92 1.42 -3.43 -7.22
N ALA A 93 1.69 -2.18 -6.91
CA ALA A 93 1.11 -1.48 -5.77
C ALA A 93 0.72 -0.07 -6.19
N LEU A 94 -0.42 0.39 -5.68
CA LEU A 94 -0.93 1.74 -5.98
C LEU A 94 -1.22 2.50 -4.71
#